data_dc785db57446fbaf0c66e81a29dc887d
#
_entry.id   dc785db57446fbaf0c66e81a29dc887d
#
_cell.length_a   1.000
_cell.length_b   1.000
_cell.length_c   1.000
_cell.angle_alpha   90.00
_cell.angle_beta   90.00
_cell.angle_gamma   90.00
#
_symmetry.space_group_name_H-M   'P 1'
#
loop_
_entity.id
_entity.type
_entity.pdbx_description
1 polymer ?
#
loop_
_entity_poly.entity_id
_entity_poly.type
_entity_poly.pdbx_seq_one_letter_code
_entity_poly.pdbx_strand_id
1 'polypeptide(L)'
;MLAVNNVSKRFGGLRAVHEATLAIEAGRITAVIGPNGAGKTTLFALITGFLKPTGGDIVYNGADITGMPAHWLARQGIARTFQIVQPFAGLTVLENIAVGAHLHIPGRAAALAAATEVAKLVGLEAMLDQPASQLTVAGRKRLELARALATSPKLLLLDEVLAGLNPSEIRDMVPIIRAICTRGVTIMMIEHVMQAVMSLAEHIYVLVEGHVIAQGPPAAIASNPKVIEAYLGAGAAARLAGGAHG
;
A
#
# COMPACT_ATOMS: atom_id res chain seq x y z
N MET A 1 -5.06 13.43 7.18
CA MET A 1 -3.83 13.41 6.38
C MET A 1 -4.09 13.39 4.88
N LEU A 2 -4.81 12.40 4.36
CA LEU A 2 -5.23 12.32 2.96
C LEU A 2 -6.76 12.23 2.91
N ALA A 3 -7.40 13.03 2.05
CA ALA A 3 -8.81 12.92 1.71
C ALA A 3 -8.95 12.73 0.19
N VAL A 4 -9.75 11.76 -0.20
CA VAL A 4 -10.15 11.50 -1.58
C VAL A 4 -11.63 11.77 -1.65
N ASN A 5 -12.06 12.77 -2.46
CA ASN A 5 -13.42 13.27 -2.48
C ASN A 5 -14.07 12.99 -3.84
N ASN A 6 -15.00 12.05 -3.89
CA ASN A 6 -15.75 11.67 -5.09
C ASN A 6 -14.89 11.43 -6.33
N VAL A 7 -13.69 10.85 -6.12
CA VAL A 7 -12.74 10.65 -7.20
C VAL A 7 -13.22 9.57 -8.16
N SER A 8 -13.16 9.90 -9.44
CA SER A 8 -13.56 9.00 -10.53
C SER A 8 -12.46 8.85 -11.56
N LYS A 9 -12.40 7.66 -12.19
CA LYS A 9 -11.52 7.38 -13.33
C LYS A 9 -12.22 6.54 -14.37
N ARG A 10 -12.22 7.06 -15.60
CA ARG A 10 -12.72 6.34 -16.79
C ARG A 10 -11.58 6.06 -17.76
N PHE A 11 -11.63 4.89 -18.39
CA PHE A 11 -10.80 4.48 -19.51
C PHE A 11 -11.75 4.12 -20.67
N GLY A 12 -11.95 5.06 -21.59
CA GLY A 12 -13.00 4.90 -22.62
C GLY A 12 -14.38 4.71 -21.99
N GLY A 13 -15.02 3.57 -22.26
CA GLY A 13 -16.33 3.21 -21.68
C GLY A 13 -16.28 2.61 -20.26
N LEU A 14 -15.11 2.13 -19.83
CA LEU A 14 -14.95 1.49 -18.52
C LEU A 14 -14.74 2.53 -17.41
N ARG A 15 -15.56 2.48 -16.36
CA ARG A 15 -15.35 3.22 -15.11
C ARG A 15 -14.57 2.34 -14.13
N ALA A 16 -13.29 2.60 -13.96
CA ALA A 16 -12.45 1.82 -13.07
C ALA A 16 -12.54 2.27 -11.60
N VAL A 17 -12.84 3.56 -11.36
CA VAL A 17 -13.15 4.13 -10.04
C VAL A 17 -14.34 5.07 -10.24
N HIS A 18 -15.32 4.99 -9.35
CA HIS A 18 -16.57 5.74 -9.46
C HIS A 18 -16.90 6.43 -8.13
N GLU A 19 -16.73 7.75 -8.10
CA GLU A 19 -17.05 8.63 -6.96
C GLU A 19 -16.49 8.10 -5.61
N ALA A 20 -15.28 7.52 -5.63
CA ALA A 20 -14.68 6.98 -4.44
C ALA A 20 -14.37 8.11 -3.44
N THR A 21 -14.87 7.95 -2.22
CA THR A 21 -14.61 8.87 -1.11
C THR A 21 -14.02 8.10 0.05
N LEU A 22 -12.84 8.53 0.50
CA LEU A 22 -12.13 7.92 1.64
C LEU A 22 -11.20 8.93 2.31
N ALA A 23 -10.97 8.72 3.59
CA ALA A 23 -10.08 9.54 4.42
C ALA A 23 -9.03 8.67 5.12
N ILE A 24 -7.77 9.08 5.06
CA ILE A 24 -6.66 8.39 5.71
C ILE A 24 -6.18 9.27 6.85
N GLU A 25 -6.24 8.74 8.06
CA GLU A 25 -5.75 9.40 9.27
C GLU A 25 -4.23 9.25 9.41
N ALA A 26 -3.59 10.28 9.96
CA ALA A 26 -2.14 10.25 10.17
C ALA A 26 -1.74 9.19 11.22
N GLY A 27 -0.61 8.52 10.99
CA GLY A 27 -0.05 7.55 11.94
C GLY A 27 -0.84 6.26 12.09
N ARG A 28 -1.73 5.95 11.14
CA ARG A 28 -2.54 4.73 11.13
C ARG A 28 -2.28 3.86 9.90
N ILE A 29 -2.67 2.59 10.01
CA ILE A 29 -2.70 1.64 8.89
C ILE A 29 -4.14 1.53 8.40
N THR A 30 -4.38 1.96 7.16
CA THR A 30 -5.66 1.82 6.48
C THR A 30 -5.54 0.83 5.33
N ALA A 31 -6.43 -0.14 5.24
CA ALA A 31 -6.46 -1.09 4.14
C ALA A 31 -7.56 -0.76 3.12
N VAL A 32 -7.30 -1.05 1.85
CA VAL A 32 -8.29 -1.09 0.77
C VAL A 32 -8.35 -2.51 0.26
N ILE A 33 -9.48 -3.17 0.45
CA ILE A 33 -9.72 -4.54 0.00
C ILE A 33 -10.82 -4.58 -1.05
N GLY A 34 -10.99 -5.71 -1.71
CA GLY A 34 -12.02 -5.94 -2.73
C GLY A 34 -11.57 -6.98 -3.74
N PRO A 35 -12.48 -7.52 -4.56
CA PRO A 35 -12.17 -8.51 -5.58
C PRO A 35 -11.18 -7.99 -6.62
N ASN A 36 -10.65 -8.89 -7.46
CA ASN A 36 -9.81 -8.51 -8.58
C ASN A 36 -10.63 -7.65 -9.57
N GLY A 37 -9.99 -6.61 -10.11
CA GLY A 37 -10.69 -5.67 -10.99
C GLY A 37 -11.56 -4.61 -10.28
N ALA A 38 -11.64 -4.60 -8.95
CA ALA A 38 -12.43 -3.63 -8.20
C ALA A 38 -11.97 -2.16 -8.32
N GLY A 39 -10.79 -1.89 -8.91
CA GLY A 39 -10.25 -0.54 -9.08
C GLY A 39 -9.21 -0.11 -8.05
N LYS A 40 -8.78 -0.99 -7.14
CA LYS A 40 -7.83 -0.70 -6.05
C LYS A 40 -6.50 -0.11 -6.56
N THR A 41 -5.84 -0.78 -7.49
CA THR A 41 -4.55 -0.33 -8.07
C THR A 41 -4.73 0.98 -8.87
N THR A 42 -5.90 1.17 -9.51
CA THR A 42 -6.26 2.43 -10.17
C THR A 42 -6.37 3.56 -9.15
N LEU A 43 -7.04 3.33 -8.02
CA LEU A 43 -7.15 4.30 -6.93
C LEU A 43 -5.77 4.70 -6.39
N PHE A 44 -4.87 3.73 -6.17
CA PHE A 44 -3.48 4.02 -5.77
C PHE A 44 -2.73 4.85 -6.82
N ALA A 45 -2.91 4.52 -8.10
CA ALA A 45 -2.29 5.28 -9.19
C ALA A 45 -2.80 6.73 -9.28
N LEU A 46 -4.07 6.99 -8.92
CA LEU A 46 -4.63 8.33 -8.84
C LEU A 46 -4.03 9.12 -7.67
N ILE A 47 -3.95 8.51 -6.48
CA ILE A 47 -3.39 9.14 -5.26
C ILE A 47 -1.90 9.45 -5.46
N THR A 48 -1.17 8.58 -6.16
CA THR A 48 0.29 8.71 -6.35
C THR A 48 0.69 9.41 -7.64
N GLY A 49 -0.27 10.00 -8.38
CA GLY A 49 -0.01 10.83 -9.56
C GLY A 49 0.48 10.08 -10.81
N PHE A 50 0.36 8.75 -10.85
CA PHE A 50 0.58 7.95 -12.07
C PHE A 50 -0.59 8.04 -13.04
N LEU A 51 -1.77 8.37 -12.53
CA LEU A 51 -2.98 8.63 -13.31
C LEU A 51 -3.63 9.93 -12.84
N LYS A 52 -4.24 10.65 -13.78
CA LYS A 52 -5.09 11.80 -13.45
C LYS A 52 -6.53 11.36 -13.29
N PRO A 53 -7.26 11.83 -12.27
CA PRO A 53 -8.68 11.57 -12.13
C PRO A 53 -9.47 12.22 -13.28
N THR A 54 -10.65 11.70 -13.57
CA THR A 54 -11.61 12.30 -14.52
C THR A 54 -12.65 13.15 -13.79
N GLY A 55 -12.71 13.10 -12.48
CA GLY A 55 -13.57 13.90 -11.60
C GLY A 55 -13.19 13.68 -10.14
N GLY A 56 -13.67 14.61 -9.29
CA GLY A 56 -13.33 14.62 -7.87
C GLY A 56 -11.97 15.25 -7.59
N ASP A 57 -11.61 15.32 -6.33
CA ASP A 57 -10.36 15.92 -5.84
C ASP A 57 -9.65 15.06 -4.81
N ILE A 58 -8.34 15.27 -4.69
CA ILE A 58 -7.47 14.60 -3.72
C ILE A 58 -6.74 15.67 -2.92
N VAL A 59 -6.95 15.67 -1.61
CA VAL A 59 -6.34 16.63 -0.69
C VAL A 59 -5.35 15.93 0.22
N TYR A 60 -4.13 16.41 0.29
CA TYR A 60 -3.08 15.90 1.16
C TYR A 60 -2.54 17.00 2.07
N ASN A 61 -2.65 16.78 3.40
CA ASN A 61 -2.28 17.75 4.42
C ASN A 61 -2.89 19.15 4.20
N GLY A 62 -4.14 19.20 3.72
CA GLY A 62 -4.87 20.43 3.45
C GLY A 62 -4.58 21.09 2.08
N ALA A 63 -3.64 20.55 1.30
CA ALA A 63 -3.34 21.03 -0.05
C ALA A 63 -4.00 20.14 -1.12
N ASP A 64 -4.58 20.73 -2.15
CA ASP A 64 -5.05 20.02 -3.33
C ASP A 64 -3.86 19.48 -4.13
N ILE A 65 -3.83 18.15 -4.31
CA ILE A 65 -2.81 17.44 -5.08
C ILE A 65 -3.38 16.76 -6.33
N THR A 66 -4.59 17.09 -6.72
CA THR A 66 -5.33 16.45 -7.80
C THR A 66 -4.55 16.51 -9.11
N GLY A 67 -4.21 15.33 -9.65
CA GLY A 67 -3.47 15.22 -10.92
C GLY A 67 -2.03 15.72 -10.90
N MET A 68 -1.47 16.02 -9.74
CA MET A 68 -0.05 16.34 -9.59
C MET A 68 0.82 15.15 -10.00
N PRO A 69 2.00 15.37 -10.61
CA PRO A 69 2.83 14.28 -11.10
C PRO A 69 3.54 13.53 -9.96
N ALA A 70 3.77 12.23 -10.16
CA ALA A 70 4.33 11.33 -9.14
C ALA A 70 5.66 11.81 -8.53
N HIS A 71 6.57 12.37 -9.35
CA HIS A 71 7.85 12.89 -8.86
C HIS A 71 7.70 14.08 -7.91
N TRP A 72 6.68 14.91 -8.11
CA TRP A 72 6.35 16.00 -7.21
C TRP A 72 5.76 15.46 -5.90
N LEU A 73 4.81 14.51 -5.99
CA LEU A 73 4.20 13.85 -4.83
C LEU A 73 5.23 13.11 -3.97
N ALA A 74 6.22 12.47 -4.59
CA ALA A 74 7.33 11.84 -3.86
C ALA A 74 8.09 12.85 -2.99
N ARG A 75 8.36 14.06 -3.51
CA ARG A 75 9.00 15.13 -2.74
C ARG A 75 8.13 15.69 -1.63
N GLN A 76 6.81 15.56 -1.73
CA GLN A 76 5.87 15.92 -0.65
C GLN A 76 5.76 14.83 0.43
N GLY A 77 6.41 13.68 0.24
CA GLY A 77 6.43 12.57 1.19
C GLY A 77 5.36 11.52 0.93
N ILE A 78 4.89 11.37 -0.30
CA ILE A 78 4.03 10.25 -0.72
C ILE A 78 4.88 9.24 -1.49
N ALA A 79 5.03 8.02 -0.96
CA ALA A 79 5.73 6.94 -1.63
C ALA A 79 4.80 5.74 -1.86
N ARG A 80 5.16 4.90 -2.84
CA ARG A 80 4.42 3.69 -3.18
C ARG A 80 5.38 2.54 -3.47
N THR A 81 5.03 1.33 -3.03
CA THR A 81 5.59 0.09 -3.57
C THR A 81 4.85 -0.32 -4.84
N PHE A 82 5.45 -1.18 -5.65
CA PHE A 82 4.84 -1.70 -6.87
C PHE A 82 4.64 -3.20 -6.76
N GLN A 83 3.57 -3.70 -7.36
CA GLN A 83 3.23 -5.12 -7.37
C GLN A 83 4.35 -5.98 -7.99
N ILE A 84 4.97 -5.49 -9.08
CA ILE A 84 6.12 -6.15 -9.72
C ILE A 84 7.40 -5.47 -9.26
N VAL A 85 8.17 -6.19 -8.45
CA VAL A 85 9.44 -5.71 -7.93
C VAL A 85 10.52 -5.74 -9.02
N GLN A 86 11.02 -4.57 -9.39
CA GLN A 86 12.14 -4.42 -10.34
C GLN A 86 13.32 -3.72 -9.65
N PRO A 87 14.24 -4.48 -9.04
CA PRO A 87 15.46 -3.89 -8.51
C PRO A 87 16.38 -3.45 -9.63
N PHE A 88 17.27 -2.50 -9.35
CA PHE A 88 18.41 -2.22 -10.21
C PHE A 88 19.38 -3.39 -10.12
N ALA A 89 19.31 -4.31 -11.08
CA ALA A 89 19.98 -5.62 -11.03
C ALA A 89 21.51 -5.53 -10.95
N GLY A 90 22.11 -4.44 -11.48
CA GLY A 90 23.55 -4.19 -11.44
C GLY A 90 24.04 -3.54 -10.14
N LEU A 91 23.14 -3.24 -9.19
CA LEU A 91 23.45 -2.61 -7.91
C LEU A 91 23.32 -3.61 -6.77
N THR A 92 24.07 -3.37 -5.69
CA THR A 92 23.90 -4.08 -4.42
C THR A 92 22.58 -3.71 -3.75
N VAL A 93 22.18 -4.46 -2.72
CA VAL A 93 21.01 -4.13 -1.89
C VAL A 93 21.16 -2.74 -1.29
N LEU A 94 22.33 -2.40 -0.72
CA LEU A 94 22.59 -1.10 -0.13
C LEU A 94 22.45 0.03 -1.16
N GLU A 95 23.05 -0.13 -2.33
CA GLU A 95 22.97 0.88 -3.40
C GLU A 95 21.55 1.06 -3.93
N ASN A 96 20.79 -0.03 -4.07
CA ASN A 96 19.36 0.06 -4.43
C ASN A 96 18.56 0.91 -3.44
N ILE A 97 18.79 0.73 -2.14
CA ILE A 97 18.10 1.51 -1.09
C ILE A 97 18.57 2.98 -1.14
N ALA A 98 19.86 3.21 -1.33
CA ALA A 98 20.47 4.55 -1.38
C ALA A 98 19.88 5.39 -2.53
N VAL A 99 19.48 4.79 -3.66
CA VAL A 99 18.77 5.52 -4.73
C VAL A 99 17.54 6.25 -4.19
N GLY A 100 16.73 5.62 -3.31
CA GLY A 100 15.60 6.27 -2.67
C GLY A 100 16.01 7.42 -1.76
N ALA A 101 17.10 7.26 -0.99
CA ALA A 101 17.60 8.26 -0.06
C ALA A 101 18.09 9.54 -0.78
N HIS A 102 18.58 9.43 -2.00
CA HIS A 102 19.02 10.57 -2.81
C HIS A 102 17.90 11.55 -3.16
N LEU A 103 16.63 11.21 -2.95
CA LEU A 103 15.53 12.17 -3.11
C LEU A 103 15.70 13.41 -2.22
N HIS A 104 16.24 13.21 -1.01
CA HIS A 104 16.42 14.28 -0.01
C HIS A 104 17.86 14.41 0.50
N ILE A 105 18.73 13.44 0.24
CA ILE A 105 20.11 13.40 0.74
C ILE A 105 21.08 13.47 -0.44
N PRO A 106 21.73 14.64 -0.70
CA PRO A 106 22.58 14.81 -1.88
C PRO A 106 23.94 14.09 -1.82
N GLY A 107 24.45 13.79 -0.62
CA GLY A 107 25.77 13.19 -0.44
C GLY A 107 25.75 11.66 -0.47
N ARG A 108 26.63 11.00 -1.28
CA ARG A 108 26.68 9.54 -1.37
C ARG A 108 26.90 8.85 -0.02
N ALA A 109 27.86 9.29 0.77
CA ALA A 109 28.16 8.70 2.08
C ALA A 109 26.95 8.78 3.03
N ALA A 110 26.30 9.95 3.09
CA ALA A 110 25.10 10.15 3.90
C ALA A 110 23.91 9.33 3.41
N ALA A 111 23.72 9.22 2.08
CA ALA A 111 22.66 8.37 1.51
C ALA A 111 22.88 6.87 1.81
N LEU A 112 24.13 6.39 1.73
CA LEU A 112 24.48 5.01 2.10
C LEU A 112 24.26 4.76 3.60
N ALA A 113 24.60 5.69 4.48
CA ALA A 113 24.35 5.59 5.92
C ALA A 113 22.83 5.52 6.21
N ALA A 114 22.03 6.39 5.60
CA ALA A 114 20.58 6.35 5.71
C ALA A 114 20.00 5.03 5.17
N ALA A 115 20.52 4.54 4.05
CA ALA A 115 20.10 3.27 3.46
C ALA A 115 20.40 2.07 4.39
N THR A 116 21.51 2.10 5.13
CA THR A 116 21.86 1.07 6.12
C THR A 116 20.82 1.02 7.25
N GLU A 117 20.39 2.16 7.77
CA GLU A 117 19.38 2.21 8.82
C GLU A 117 18.00 1.71 8.32
N VAL A 118 17.65 2.02 7.09
CA VAL A 118 16.43 1.48 6.46
C VAL A 118 16.55 -0.03 6.26
N ALA A 119 17.72 -0.53 5.81
CA ALA A 119 17.94 -1.97 5.63
C ALA A 119 17.78 -2.75 6.95
N LYS A 120 18.30 -2.22 8.07
CA LYS A 120 18.08 -2.79 9.42
C LYS A 120 16.60 -2.91 9.74
N LEU A 121 15.82 -1.85 9.48
CA LEU A 121 14.38 -1.83 9.76
C LEU A 121 13.61 -2.92 9.01
N VAL A 122 13.99 -3.20 7.77
CA VAL A 122 13.30 -4.20 6.95
C VAL A 122 13.96 -5.60 7.00
N GLY A 123 15.02 -5.78 7.80
CA GLY A 123 15.71 -7.07 7.98
C GLY A 123 16.58 -7.47 6.77
N LEU A 124 17.25 -6.51 6.13
CA LEU A 124 18.19 -6.72 5.01
C LEU A 124 19.64 -6.42 5.38
N GLU A 125 19.96 -6.19 6.67
CA GLU A 125 21.29 -5.78 7.12
C GLU A 125 22.39 -6.77 6.71
N ALA A 126 22.13 -8.07 6.81
CA ALA A 126 23.11 -9.12 6.45
C ALA A 126 23.33 -9.26 4.93
N MET A 127 22.56 -8.55 4.10
CA MET A 127 22.57 -8.69 2.63
C MET A 127 22.99 -7.41 1.91
N LEU A 128 23.54 -6.41 2.61
CA LEU A 128 23.84 -5.09 2.07
C LEU A 128 24.72 -5.11 0.83
N ASP A 129 25.77 -5.93 0.85
CA ASP A 129 26.76 -6.04 -0.24
C ASP A 129 26.35 -7.04 -1.33
N GLN A 130 25.24 -7.77 -1.13
CA GLN A 130 24.76 -8.76 -2.08
C GLN A 130 24.14 -8.07 -3.31
N PRO A 131 24.39 -8.58 -4.53
CA PRO A 131 23.66 -8.13 -5.71
C PRO A 131 22.15 -8.32 -5.54
N ALA A 132 21.36 -7.28 -5.83
CA ALA A 132 19.91 -7.31 -5.66
C ALA A 132 19.22 -8.40 -6.51
N SER A 133 19.85 -8.81 -7.62
CA SER A 133 19.38 -9.89 -8.50
C SER A 133 19.39 -11.28 -7.81
N GLN A 134 20.21 -11.48 -6.78
CA GLN A 134 20.33 -12.73 -6.05
C GLN A 134 19.33 -12.89 -4.90
N LEU A 135 18.55 -11.84 -4.60
CA LEU A 135 17.56 -11.90 -3.54
C LEU A 135 16.42 -12.88 -3.87
N THR A 136 15.96 -13.58 -2.83
CA THR A 136 14.70 -14.35 -2.86
C THR A 136 13.49 -13.46 -3.14
N VAL A 137 12.32 -14.04 -3.36
CA VAL A 137 11.06 -13.26 -3.52
C VAL A 137 10.83 -12.38 -2.29
N ALA A 138 10.94 -12.94 -1.08
CA ALA A 138 10.79 -12.19 0.16
C ALA A 138 11.84 -11.08 0.31
N GLY A 139 13.10 -11.37 -0.02
CA GLY A 139 14.17 -10.37 -0.02
C GLY A 139 13.89 -9.21 -0.98
N ARG A 140 13.37 -9.50 -2.19
CA ARG A 140 12.99 -8.47 -3.16
C ARG A 140 11.82 -7.62 -2.67
N LYS A 141 10.80 -8.21 -2.04
CA LYS A 141 9.68 -7.48 -1.43
C LYS A 141 10.16 -6.54 -0.31
N ARG A 142 11.08 -7.03 0.55
CA ARG A 142 11.72 -6.19 1.58
C ARG A 142 12.56 -5.07 0.97
N LEU A 143 13.29 -5.34 -0.12
CA LEU A 143 14.08 -4.34 -0.82
C LEU A 143 13.20 -3.23 -1.43
N GLU A 144 12.07 -3.58 -2.02
CA GLU A 144 11.13 -2.59 -2.55
C GLU A 144 10.55 -1.70 -1.46
N LEU A 145 10.14 -2.32 -0.34
CA LEU A 145 9.70 -1.59 0.85
C LEU A 145 10.81 -0.65 1.35
N ALA A 146 12.06 -1.12 1.41
CA ALA A 146 13.22 -0.32 1.81
C ALA A 146 13.46 0.86 0.87
N ARG A 147 13.38 0.66 -0.45
CA ARG A 147 13.53 1.73 -1.45
C ARG A 147 12.48 2.82 -1.29
N ALA A 148 11.23 2.43 -1.05
CA ALA A 148 10.15 3.37 -0.76
C ALA A 148 10.38 4.12 0.56
N LEU A 149 10.80 3.42 1.62
CA LEU A 149 11.10 4.03 2.93
C LEU A 149 12.28 4.98 2.90
N ALA A 150 13.31 4.68 2.09
CA ALA A 150 14.48 5.54 1.95
C ALA A 150 14.17 6.92 1.37
N THR A 151 13.01 7.11 0.74
CA THR A 151 12.49 8.43 0.33
C THR A 151 11.93 9.24 1.50
N SER A 152 12.02 8.73 2.75
CA SER A 152 11.49 9.36 3.96
C SER A 152 10.00 9.77 3.86
N PRO A 153 9.10 8.84 3.52
CA PRO A 153 7.71 9.16 3.27
C PRO A 153 6.96 9.47 4.57
N LYS A 154 5.96 10.36 4.48
CA LYS A 154 4.93 10.59 5.50
C LYS A 154 3.71 9.71 5.27
N LEU A 155 3.43 9.39 3.99
CA LEU A 155 2.38 8.48 3.55
C LEU A 155 3.00 7.42 2.62
N LEU A 156 2.90 6.16 3.01
CA LEU A 156 3.41 5.02 2.25
C LEU A 156 2.23 4.15 1.77
N LEU A 157 2.14 3.98 0.45
CA LEU A 157 1.15 3.12 -0.18
C LEU A 157 1.80 1.76 -0.48
N LEU A 158 1.29 0.70 0.14
CA LEU A 158 1.75 -0.67 -0.04
C LEU A 158 0.81 -1.42 -0.99
N ASP A 159 1.31 -1.80 -2.16
CA ASP A 159 0.53 -2.49 -3.20
C ASP A 159 0.92 -3.98 -3.25
N GLU A 160 0.15 -4.82 -2.58
CA GLU A 160 0.28 -6.29 -2.53
C GLU A 160 1.70 -6.75 -2.15
N VAL A 161 2.27 -6.13 -1.10
CA VAL A 161 3.65 -6.45 -0.67
C VAL A 161 3.78 -7.86 -0.07
N LEU A 162 2.66 -8.47 0.37
CA LEU A 162 2.62 -9.82 0.91
C LEU A 162 2.31 -10.88 -0.14
N ALA A 163 1.95 -10.49 -1.36
CA ALA A 163 1.63 -11.41 -2.43
C ALA A 163 2.83 -12.26 -2.83
N GLY A 164 2.62 -13.58 -2.93
CA GLY A 164 3.66 -14.56 -3.29
C GLY A 164 4.59 -14.96 -2.15
N LEU A 165 4.37 -14.47 -0.93
CA LEU A 165 5.09 -14.90 0.27
C LEU A 165 4.42 -16.12 0.90
N ASN A 166 5.22 -17.00 1.48
CA ASN A 166 4.72 -18.11 2.28
C ASN A 166 4.26 -17.63 3.68
N PRO A 167 3.52 -18.46 4.46
CA PRO A 167 2.98 -18.04 5.76
C PRO A 167 4.04 -17.60 6.78
N SER A 168 5.26 -18.15 6.73
CA SER A 168 6.36 -17.73 7.61
C SER A 168 6.86 -16.35 7.24
N GLU A 169 7.10 -16.11 5.94
CA GLU A 169 7.54 -14.82 5.42
C GLU A 169 6.52 -13.71 5.68
N ILE A 170 5.21 -14.03 5.60
CA ILE A 170 4.12 -13.10 5.97
C ILE A 170 4.20 -12.74 7.45
N ARG A 171 4.39 -13.74 8.33
CA ARG A 171 4.55 -13.50 9.78
C ARG A 171 5.74 -12.58 10.08
N ASP A 172 6.82 -12.68 9.30
CA ASP A 172 7.99 -11.82 9.45
C ASP A 172 7.77 -10.41 8.91
N MET A 173 6.95 -10.23 7.87
CA MET A 173 6.66 -8.92 7.28
C MET A 173 5.68 -8.09 8.10
N VAL A 174 4.70 -8.70 8.76
CA VAL A 174 3.68 -8.01 9.57
C VAL A 174 4.31 -7.11 10.65
N PRO A 175 5.25 -7.58 11.50
CA PRO A 175 5.90 -6.71 12.49
C PRO A 175 6.74 -5.59 11.85
N ILE A 176 7.32 -5.79 10.68
CA ILE A 176 8.06 -4.74 9.96
C ILE A 176 7.10 -3.62 9.55
N ILE A 177 5.97 -3.94 8.92
CA ILE A 177 4.95 -2.95 8.52
C ILE A 177 4.44 -2.18 9.75
N ARG A 178 4.18 -2.87 10.86
CA ARG A 178 3.76 -2.25 12.11
C ARG A 178 4.83 -1.31 12.67
N ALA A 179 6.10 -1.73 12.68
CA ALA A 179 7.21 -0.92 13.15
C ALA A 179 7.41 0.36 12.31
N ILE A 180 7.15 0.31 11.00
CA ILE A 180 7.17 1.47 10.12
C ILE A 180 6.08 2.48 10.54
N CYS A 181 4.85 2.00 10.78
CA CYS A 181 3.75 2.85 11.24
C CYS A 181 4.04 3.47 12.61
N THR A 182 4.55 2.68 13.56
CA THR A 182 4.91 3.16 14.92
C THR A 182 6.00 4.24 14.89
N ARG A 183 6.81 4.31 13.83
CA ARG A 183 7.79 5.38 13.60
C ARG A 183 7.18 6.64 12.96
N GLY A 184 5.85 6.71 12.85
CA GLY A 184 5.12 7.89 12.38
C GLY A 184 4.80 7.90 10.89
N VAL A 185 5.12 6.84 10.14
CA VAL A 185 4.73 6.72 8.73
C VAL A 185 3.27 6.27 8.66
N THR A 186 2.42 7.04 8.00
CA THR A 186 1.05 6.63 7.70
C THR A 186 1.05 5.59 6.58
N ILE A 187 0.28 4.53 6.72
CA ILE A 187 0.25 3.44 5.74
C ILE A 187 -1.15 3.29 5.15
N MET A 188 -1.21 3.25 3.82
CA MET A 188 -2.38 2.79 3.08
C MET A 188 -1.98 1.53 2.32
N MET A 189 -2.70 0.41 2.50
CA MET A 189 -2.32 -0.86 1.89
C MET A 189 -3.44 -1.48 1.06
N ILE A 190 -3.07 -2.08 -0.08
CA ILE A 190 -3.90 -3.03 -0.81
C ILE A 190 -3.35 -4.41 -0.54
N GLU A 191 -4.19 -5.32 -0.03
CA GLU A 191 -3.79 -6.68 0.26
C GLU A 191 -4.93 -7.68 0.06
N HIS A 192 -4.55 -8.93 -0.23
CA HIS A 192 -5.45 -10.07 -0.37
C HIS A 192 -5.32 -11.07 0.76
N VAL A 193 -4.25 -10.98 1.56
CA VAL A 193 -4.01 -11.83 2.73
C VAL A 193 -4.83 -11.32 3.89
N MET A 194 -6.09 -11.77 4.00
CA MET A 194 -7.04 -11.27 4.98
C MET A 194 -6.54 -11.34 6.42
N GLN A 195 -5.81 -12.39 6.80
CA GLN A 195 -5.23 -12.51 8.14
C GLN A 195 -4.28 -11.34 8.46
N ALA A 196 -3.46 -10.93 7.50
CA ALA A 196 -2.56 -9.80 7.68
C ALA A 196 -3.34 -8.47 7.70
N VAL A 197 -4.33 -8.29 6.81
CA VAL A 197 -5.21 -7.13 6.81
C VAL A 197 -5.89 -6.95 8.16
N MET A 198 -6.53 -8.01 8.69
CA MET A 198 -7.25 -7.97 9.96
C MET A 198 -6.33 -7.73 11.16
N SER A 199 -5.04 -8.11 11.08
CA SER A 199 -4.07 -7.90 12.15
C SER A 199 -3.40 -6.53 12.11
N LEU A 200 -3.29 -5.89 10.94
CA LEU A 200 -2.56 -4.65 10.73
C LEU A 200 -3.46 -3.42 10.65
N ALA A 201 -4.57 -3.52 9.92
CA ALA A 201 -5.40 -2.37 9.62
C ALA A 201 -6.23 -1.95 10.83
N GLU A 202 -6.32 -0.64 11.04
CA GLU A 202 -7.22 -0.01 12.00
C GLU A 202 -8.54 0.40 11.34
N HIS A 203 -8.50 0.68 10.03
CA HIS A 203 -9.66 1.00 9.21
C HIS A 203 -9.54 0.31 7.85
N ILE A 204 -10.67 -0.15 7.32
CA ILE A 204 -10.73 -0.87 6.05
C ILE A 204 -11.81 -0.23 5.16
N TYR A 205 -11.45 0.04 3.91
CA TYR A 205 -12.38 0.37 2.83
C TYR A 205 -12.54 -0.84 1.92
N VAL A 206 -13.78 -1.16 1.57
CA VAL A 206 -14.09 -2.25 0.64
C VAL A 206 -14.51 -1.66 -0.69
N LEU A 207 -13.72 -1.93 -1.72
CA LEU A 207 -13.95 -1.46 -3.08
C LEU A 207 -14.51 -2.61 -3.95
N VAL A 208 -15.61 -2.36 -4.65
CA VAL A 208 -16.22 -3.31 -5.60
C VAL A 208 -16.68 -2.51 -6.82
N GLU A 209 -16.29 -2.95 -8.01
CA GLU A 209 -16.66 -2.31 -9.29
C GLU A 209 -16.44 -0.77 -9.29
N GLY A 210 -15.35 -0.33 -8.68
CA GLY A 210 -14.99 1.08 -8.58
C GLY A 210 -15.68 1.85 -7.45
N HIS A 211 -16.62 1.26 -6.71
CA HIS A 211 -17.36 1.89 -5.62
C HIS A 211 -16.86 1.44 -4.24
N VAL A 212 -16.83 2.36 -3.29
CA VAL A 212 -16.68 2.03 -1.86
C VAL A 212 -18.03 1.55 -1.33
N ILE A 213 -18.16 0.22 -1.09
CA ILE A 213 -19.43 -0.38 -0.63
C ILE A 213 -19.55 -0.50 0.88
N ALA A 214 -18.41 -0.50 1.59
CA ALA A 214 -18.36 -0.57 3.05
C ALA A 214 -17.06 0.05 3.55
N GLN A 215 -17.07 0.54 4.81
CA GLN A 215 -15.89 1.01 5.51
C GLN A 215 -16.06 0.81 7.02
N GLY A 216 -14.97 0.69 7.74
CA GLY A 216 -14.98 0.56 9.19
C GLY A 216 -13.80 -0.20 9.75
N PRO A 217 -13.79 -0.48 11.07
CA PRO A 217 -12.78 -1.31 11.70
C PRO A 217 -12.88 -2.77 11.22
N PRO A 218 -11.78 -3.55 11.31
CA PRO A 218 -11.73 -4.93 10.81
C PRO A 218 -12.89 -5.80 11.24
N ALA A 219 -13.29 -5.75 12.52
CA ALA A 219 -14.39 -6.56 13.05
C ALA A 219 -15.74 -6.25 12.36
N ALA A 220 -16.02 -4.97 12.09
CA ALA A 220 -17.25 -4.57 11.41
C ALA A 220 -17.26 -5.01 9.94
N ILE A 221 -16.09 -4.99 9.29
CA ILE A 221 -15.97 -5.44 7.88
C ILE A 221 -16.12 -6.95 7.77
N ALA A 222 -15.55 -7.72 8.70
CA ALA A 222 -15.62 -9.19 8.69
C ALA A 222 -17.06 -9.72 8.80
N SER A 223 -17.94 -8.99 9.50
CA SER A 223 -19.35 -9.38 9.69
C SER A 223 -20.33 -8.68 8.73
N ASN A 224 -19.84 -7.83 7.82
CA ASN A 224 -20.72 -7.07 6.94
C ASN A 224 -21.30 -7.94 5.82
N PRO A 225 -22.64 -8.11 5.72
CA PRO A 225 -23.28 -8.95 4.70
C PRO A 225 -22.92 -8.58 3.26
N LYS A 226 -22.82 -7.26 2.95
CA LYS A 226 -22.44 -6.78 1.60
C LYS A 226 -21.02 -7.20 1.24
N VAL A 227 -20.11 -7.20 2.23
CA VAL A 227 -18.73 -7.62 2.02
C VAL A 227 -18.65 -9.13 1.81
N ILE A 228 -19.35 -9.91 2.63
CA ILE A 228 -19.43 -11.36 2.49
C ILE A 228 -19.95 -11.73 1.10
N GLU A 229 -21.02 -11.10 0.64
CA GLU A 229 -21.59 -11.36 -0.69
C GLU A 229 -20.65 -10.96 -1.83
N ALA A 230 -19.89 -9.86 -1.69
CA ALA A 230 -18.93 -9.42 -2.69
C ALA A 230 -17.77 -10.42 -2.89
N TYR A 231 -17.39 -11.18 -1.86
CA TYR A 231 -16.30 -12.16 -1.91
C TYR A 231 -16.79 -13.60 -2.18
N LEU A 232 -17.95 -14.00 -1.65
CA LEU A 232 -18.44 -15.38 -1.68
C LEU A 232 -19.65 -15.58 -2.61
N GLY A 233 -20.11 -14.51 -3.23
CA GLY A 233 -21.27 -14.51 -4.13
C GLY A 233 -22.61 -14.31 -3.40
N ALA A 234 -23.65 -14.06 -4.20
CA ALA A 234 -25.00 -13.75 -3.70
C ALA A 234 -25.55 -14.85 -2.79
N GLY A 235 -26.20 -14.44 -1.70
CA GLY A 235 -26.80 -15.35 -0.70
C GLY A 235 -25.80 -16.01 0.27
N ALA A 236 -24.50 -15.74 0.16
CA ALA A 236 -23.51 -16.32 1.08
C ALA A 236 -23.68 -15.83 2.52
N ALA A 237 -24.03 -14.55 2.70
CA ALA A 237 -24.31 -13.98 4.02
C ALA A 237 -25.46 -14.70 4.74
N ALA A 238 -26.56 -14.99 4.03
CA ALA A 238 -27.70 -15.71 4.59
C ALA A 238 -27.35 -17.16 4.99
N ARG A 239 -26.54 -17.86 4.16
CA ARG A 239 -26.07 -19.23 4.48
C ARG A 239 -25.20 -19.27 5.73
N LEU A 240 -24.31 -18.29 5.92
CA LEU A 240 -23.45 -18.21 7.10
C LEU A 240 -24.24 -17.85 8.37
N ALA A 241 -25.26 -16.99 8.27
CA ALA A 241 -26.14 -16.65 9.38
C ALA A 241 -27.05 -17.83 9.79
N GLY A 242 -27.53 -18.65 8.83
CA GLY A 242 -28.37 -19.83 9.09
C GLY A 242 -27.61 -21.05 9.58
N GLY A 243 -26.32 -21.18 9.30
CA GLY A 243 -25.48 -22.31 9.72
C GLY A 243 -24.96 -22.26 11.16
N ALA A 244 -25.23 -21.18 11.91
CA ALA A 244 -24.83 -21.01 13.31
C ALA A 244 -25.82 -21.60 14.32
N HIS A 245 -26.89 -22.29 13.87
CA HIS A 245 -27.96 -22.87 14.69
C HIS A 245 -28.17 -24.34 14.43
N GLY A 246 -27.15 -25.10 14.03
CA GLY A 246 -27.17 -26.55 13.85
C GLY A 246 -26.13 -27.26 14.72
#